data_cf13bda7eb5e2cbe9849bcfc3aaa4a78
#
_entry.id   cf13bda7eb5e2cbe9849bcfc3aaa4a78
#
_cell.length_a   1.000
_cell.length_b   1.000
_cell.length_c   1.000
_cell.angle_alpha   90.00
_cell.angle_beta   90.00
_cell.angle_gamma   90.00
#
_symmetry.space_group_name_H-M   'P 1'
#
loop_
_entity.id
_entity.type
_entity.pdbx_description
1 polymer ?
#
loop_
_entity_poly.entity_id
_entity_poly.type
_entity_poly.pdbx_seq_one_letter_code
_entity_poly.pdbx_strand_id
1 'polypeptide(L)' 'MDDAELEPRRKPAQPKDLSLMGVAELEAYIAELENEIARVRVEIRAKLGQRRGAEALFKR' A
#
# COMPACT_ATOMS: atom_id res chain seq x y z
N MET A 1 12.32 24.00 9.66
CA MET A 1 11.81 23.75 9.11
C MET A 1 11.29 22.73 9.23
N ASP A 2 10.81 22.56 9.00
CA ASP A 2 10.25 21.69 9.10
C ASP A 2 10.52 20.58 8.49
N ASP A 3 11.24 19.92 8.86
CA ASP A 3 11.48 18.81 8.31
C ASP A 3 10.36 17.96 8.36
N ALA A 4 9.54 18.14 9.22
CA ALA A 4 8.38 17.37 9.29
C ALA A 4 7.71 17.41 8.02
N GLU A 5 7.76 18.48 7.40
CA GLU A 5 7.18 18.55 6.22
C GLU A 5 7.84 17.78 5.27
N LEU A 6 9.03 17.52 5.42
CA LEU A 6 9.72 16.77 4.49
C LEU A 6 9.42 15.34 4.62
N GLU A 7 8.75 14.93 5.67
CA GLU A 7 8.47 13.59 5.82
C GLU A 7 7.08 13.31 5.66
N PRO A 8 6.44 13.81 4.75
CA PRO A 8 5.05 13.58 4.60
C PRO A 8 4.74 12.16 4.36
N ARG A 9 5.62 11.49 3.78
CA ARG A 9 5.31 10.16 3.47
C ARG A 9 5.17 9.37 4.69
N ARG A 10 5.56 9.88 5.80
CA ARG A 10 5.41 9.14 6.95
C ARG A 10 4.09 9.35 7.55
N LYS A 11 3.32 10.31 7.13
CA LYS A 11 2.06 10.53 7.68
C LYS A 11 1.15 9.44 7.37
N PRO A 12 0.39 8.94 8.28
CA PRO A 12 -0.59 7.92 8.00
C PRO A 12 -1.63 8.51 7.08
N ALA A 13 -2.13 7.73 6.23
CA ALA A 13 -3.13 8.17 5.32
C ALA A 13 -4.38 8.50 6.10
N GLN A 14 -4.97 9.61 5.84
CA GLN A 14 -6.17 9.95 6.52
C GLN A 14 -7.33 9.37 5.79
N PRO A 15 -8.27 8.77 6.45
CA PRO A 15 -9.41 8.19 5.77
C PRO A 15 -10.25 9.30 5.18
N LYS A 16 -10.84 9.06 4.06
CA LYS A 16 -11.70 10.02 3.47
C LYS A 16 -13.02 10.02 4.19
N ASP A 17 -13.68 11.15 4.19
CA ASP A 17 -14.98 11.23 4.80
C ASP A 17 -15.96 10.66 3.81
N LEU A 18 -16.33 9.44 3.98
CA LEU A 18 -17.17 8.75 3.04
C LEU A 18 -18.59 9.31 2.99
N SER A 19 -19.01 9.90 4.06
CA SER A 19 -20.36 10.39 4.06
C SER A 19 -20.56 11.58 3.14
N LEU A 20 -19.48 12.19 2.70
CA LEU A 20 -19.59 13.31 1.79
C LEU A 20 -19.48 12.90 0.34
N MET A 21 -19.31 11.64 0.07
CA MET A 21 -19.07 11.19 -1.28
C MET A 21 -20.33 10.61 -1.89
N GLY A 22 -20.53 10.85 -3.15
CA GLY A 22 -21.65 10.25 -3.85
C GLY A 22 -21.38 8.82 -4.21
N VAL A 23 -22.38 8.15 -4.73
CA VAL A 23 -22.26 6.75 -5.05
C VAL A 23 -21.16 6.49 -6.07
N ALA A 24 -21.11 7.29 -7.10
CA ALA A 24 -20.10 7.08 -8.13
C ALA A 24 -18.70 7.29 -7.56
N GLU A 25 -18.57 8.27 -6.67
CA GLU A 25 -17.28 8.51 -6.06
C GLU A 25 -16.90 7.38 -5.14
N LEU A 26 -17.86 6.83 -4.44
CA LEU A 26 -17.58 5.72 -3.56
C LEU A 26 -17.15 4.51 -4.36
N GLU A 27 -17.78 4.28 -5.49
CA GLU A 27 -17.41 3.16 -6.32
C GLU A 27 -16.02 3.34 -6.90
N ALA A 28 -15.71 4.56 -7.29
CA ALA A 28 -14.36 4.82 -7.80
C ALA A 28 -13.33 4.63 -6.70
N TYR A 29 -13.68 5.02 -5.50
CA TYR A 29 -12.77 4.87 -4.39
C TYR A 29 -12.51 3.38 -4.10
N ILE A 30 -13.55 2.57 -4.21
CA ILE A 30 -13.38 1.13 -4.04
C ILE A 30 -12.38 0.61 -5.07
N ALA A 31 -12.48 1.05 -6.31
CA ALA A 31 -11.58 0.60 -7.34
C ALA A 31 -10.14 1.00 -7.01
N GLU A 32 -9.95 2.20 -6.48
CA GLU A 32 -8.62 2.62 -6.09
C GLU A 32 -8.08 1.75 -4.98
N LEU A 33 -8.93 1.42 -4.01
CA LEU A 33 -8.49 0.59 -2.90
C LEU A 33 -8.13 -0.81 -3.39
N GLU A 34 -8.89 -1.33 -4.33
CA GLU A 34 -8.60 -2.64 -4.86
C GLU A 34 -7.29 -2.64 -5.61
N ASN A 35 -6.99 -1.58 -6.34
CA ASN A 35 -5.73 -1.49 -7.02
C ASN A 35 -4.59 -1.43 -6.03
N GLU A 36 -4.80 -0.71 -4.94
CA GLU A 36 -3.76 -0.60 -3.95
C GLU A 36 -3.52 -1.94 -3.27
N ILE A 37 -4.58 -2.68 -2.99
CA ILE A 37 -4.43 -4.01 -2.41
C ILE A 37 -3.63 -4.89 -3.35
N ALA A 38 -3.90 -4.81 -4.64
CA ALA A 38 -3.18 -5.63 -5.60
C ALA A 38 -1.70 -5.28 -5.60
N ARG A 39 -1.39 -3.98 -5.53
CA ARG A 39 0.01 -3.55 -5.51
C ARG A 39 0.72 -4.10 -4.29
N VAL A 40 0.07 -4.03 -3.14
CA VAL A 40 0.67 -4.50 -1.92
C VAL A 40 0.90 -6.00 -1.99
N ARG A 41 -0.05 -6.71 -2.56
CA ARG A 41 0.10 -8.16 -2.67
C ARG A 41 1.27 -8.54 -3.56
N VAL A 42 1.48 -7.78 -4.61
CA VAL A 42 2.61 -8.04 -5.49
C VAL A 42 3.92 -7.84 -4.71
N GLU A 43 3.97 -6.80 -3.91
CA GLU A 43 5.18 -6.55 -3.12
C GLU A 43 5.41 -7.67 -2.11
N ILE A 44 4.37 -8.15 -1.50
CA ILE A 44 4.50 -9.23 -0.54
C ILE A 44 5.05 -10.47 -1.23
N ARG A 45 4.52 -10.78 -2.40
CA ARG A 45 5.00 -11.95 -3.10
C ARG A 45 6.45 -11.80 -3.50
N ALA A 46 6.83 -10.61 -3.92
CA ALA A 46 8.21 -10.39 -4.31
C ALA A 46 9.14 -10.58 -3.13
N LYS A 47 8.74 -10.07 -1.98
CA LYS A 47 9.60 -10.19 -0.82
C LYS A 47 9.66 -11.62 -0.31
N LEU A 48 8.57 -12.32 -0.38
CA LEU A 48 8.58 -13.71 0.02
C LEU A 48 9.42 -14.53 -0.95
N GLY A 49 9.36 -14.21 -2.22
CA GLY A 49 10.17 -14.91 -3.20
C GLY A 49 11.64 -14.70 -2.95
N GLN A 50 12.02 -13.47 -2.65
CA GLN A 50 13.41 -13.19 -2.38
C GLN A 50 13.87 -13.92 -1.14
N ARG A 51 13.02 -13.95 -0.13
CA ARG A 51 13.38 -14.60 1.09
C ARG A 51 13.55 -16.09 0.87
N ARG A 52 12.66 -16.71 0.13
CA ARG A 52 12.78 -18.11 -0.14
C ARG A 52 14.02 -18.42 -0.94
N GLY A 53 14.37 -17.56 -1.87
CA GLY A 53 15.56 -17.75 -2.64
C GLY A 53 16.80 -17.70 -1.78
N ALA A 54 16.83 -16.75 -0.87
CA ALA A 54 17.98 -16.62 0.01
C ALA A 54 18.08 -17.83 0.91
N GLU A 55 16.95 -18.28 1.42
CA GLU A 55 16.98 -19.42 2.29
C GLU A 55 17.43 -20.66 1.55
N ALA A 56 17.03 -20.81 0.33
CA ALA A 56 17.45 -21.95 -0.43
C ALA A 56 18.95 -21.95 -0.64
N LEU A 57 19.52 -20.77 -0.82
CA LEU A 57 20.94 -20.71 -0.99
C LEU A 57 21.65 -21.08 0.29
N PHE A 58 21.13 -20.68 1.40
CA PHE A 58 21.76 -20.98 2.65
C PHE A 58 21.55 -22.39 3.09
N LYS A 59 20.58 -23.05 2.59
CA LYS A 59 20.33 -24.33 2.98
C LYS A 59 21.22 -25.31 2.37
N ARG A 60 22.20 -25.04 1.71
CA ARG A 60 23.03 -25.97 1.07
C ARG A 60 23.93 -26.57 1.89
#